data_feba6316cd9267a53f64c4385be6c295
#
_entry.id   feba6316cd9267a53f64c4385be6c295
#
_cell.length_a   1.000
_cell.length_b   1.000
_cell.length_c   1.000
_cell.angle_alpha   90.00
_cell.angle_beta   90.00
_cell.angle_gamma   90.00
#
_symmetry.space_group_name_H-M   'P 1'
#
loop_
_entity.id
_entity.type
_entity.pdbx_description
1 polymer ?
#
loop_
_entity_poly.entity_id
_entity_poly.type
_entity_poly.pdbx_seq_one_letter_code
_entity_poly.pdbx_strand_id
1 'polypeptide(L)'
;MFFVKKDIQKLLSVMIPILVAQVSTAGVTFINTTMAGHAGADDLAGVSVGAGLFYPLLASIIGLLMAGTPLMAQLIGRKERESLPFIVRSGMVIGLSVWVLFTAAYIFFIDHLMAALALESAVEYIARYYLMTMIGVVFFIALMIPLRCLTDTAGSTSISMKLFLMAPVVNGIFNYLFIYGHGGMPALGGIGAGLATMITYGFLLVLFVLVVLKSKELEGRTIFTSLSLRTQDIREYLVVGVPSGLSIFMEMSLFSLIIVFLARYGTDALAAYQIADNFASLVYMLPVSCSMALTILIATAVGANDMALARRYKKAGFVVAMAGAMITASFTVIFRSSIGSVYTDDAAVALIAGQFLIYSAGWQLFDAISTPIQGILRGLKDTRISFILMVLAYWGGCFPMSLFLDTHTTLGADSFWLGLDFGVACSALLMVFRLLYVERKLDGRPVPTFAGILALLSGRKTAPAAVSVYTISLHRNVKKAEELLALWTEMEEKLSIIMQKIKESEVDIYEEMGRILPIRMSLLTDLHLSIIGHATRAYIP
;
A
#
# COMPACT_ATOMS: atom_id res chain seq x y z
N MET A 1 -0.25 31.24 1.09
CA MET A 1 -0.32 30.49 2.36
C MET A 1 -1.76 30.09 2.75
N PHE A 2 -2.76 30.97 2.66
CA PHE A 2 -4.16 30.71 3.04
C PHE A 2 -4.83 29.56 2.23
N PHE A 3 -4.59 29.46 0.94
CA PHE A 3 -5.17 28.40 0.09
C PHE A 3 -4.65 27.01 0.45
N VAL A 4 -3.37 26.88 0.78
CA VAL A 4 -2.76 25.59 1.16
C VAL A 4 -3.38 25.04 2.45
N LYS A 5 -3.71 25.90 3.43
CA LYS A 5 -4.33 25.49 4.69
C LYS A 5 -5.72 24.89 4.47
N LYS A 6 -6.56 25.50 3.62
CA LYS A 6 -7.89 24.98 3.28
C LYS A 6 -7.82 23.62 2.55
N ASP A 7 -6.85 23.47 1.64
CA ASP A 7 -6.70 22.23 0.88
C ASP A 7 -6.20 21.09 1.78
N ILE A 8 -5.27 21.37 2.70
CA ILE A 8 -4.82 20.42 3.72
C ILE A 8 -6.00 20.05 4.65
N GLN A 9 -6.78 21.00 5.12
CA GLN A 9 -7.95 20.72 5.95
C GLN A 9 -8.97 19.83 5.23
N LYS A 10 -9.22 20.08 3.94
CA LYS A 10 -10.10 19.25 3.13
C LYS A 10 -9.54 17.84 2.95
N LEU A 11 -8.23 17.72 2.67
CA LEU A 11 -7.56 16.42 2.57
C LEU A 11 -7.66 15.65 3.89
N LEU A 12 -7.32 16.28 5.02
CA LEU A 12 -7.40 15.65 6.35
C LEU A 12 -8.84 15.24 6.72
N SER A 13 -9.85 16.03 6.34
CA SER A 13 -11.25 15.70 6.59
C SER A 13 -11.73 14.44 5.85
N VAL A 14 -11.08 14.06 4.75
CA VAL A 14 -11.32 12.82 4.01
C VAL A 14 -10.41 11.71 4.51
N MET A 15 -9.13 12.01 4.73
CA MET A 15 -8.08 11.08 5.08
C MET A 15 -8.24 10.48 6.49
N ILE A 16 -8.53 11.32 7.51
CA ILE A 16 -8.63 10.85 8.90
C ILE A 16 -9.73 9.79 9.08
N PRO A 17 -10.96 9.97 8.55
CA PRO A 17 -11.96 8.93 8.60
C PRO A 17 -11.54 7.63 7.92
N ILE A 18 -10.82 7.72 6.78
CA ILE A 18 -10.29 6.54 6.10
C ILE A 18 -9.24 5.84 6.97
N LEU A 19 -8.33 6.59 7.58
CA LEU A 19 -7.31 6.06 8.48
C LEU A 19 -7.95 5.30 9.67
N VAL A 20 -8.94 5.91 10.30
CA VAL A 20 -9.67 5.26 11.42
C VAL A 20 -10.37 3.97 10.96
N ALA A 21 -10.97 3.96 9.76
CA ALA A 21 -11.56 2.74 9.20
C ALA A 21 -10.50 1.65 8.94
N GLN A 22 -9.32 2.01 8.44
CA GLN A 22 -8.20 1.07 8.22
C GLN A 22 -7.69 0.49 9.55
N VAL A 23 -7.46 1.33 10.56
CA VAL A 23 -7.06 0.89 11.91
C VAL A 23 -8.13 -0.03 12.52
N SER A 24 -9.42 0.26 12.32
CA SER A 24 -10.52 -0.60 12.79
C SER A 24 -10.48 -1.98 12.13
N THR A 25 -10.16 -2.03 10.83
CA THR A 25 -10.03 -3.31 10.11
C THR A 25 -8.83 -4.12 10.64
N ALA A 26 -7.69 -3.47 10.93
CA ALA A 26 -6.56 -4.13 11.57
C ALA A 26 -6.91 -4.64 12.98
N GLY A 27 -7.76 -3.91 13.70
CA GLY A 27 -8.28 -4.34 15.00
C GLY A 27 -9.06 -5.66 14.92
N VAL A 28 -9.80 -5.92 13.85
CA VAL A 28 -10.47 -7.21 13.60
C VAL A 28 -9.44 -8.34 13.49
N THR A 29 -8.38 -8.13 12.71
CA THR A 29 -7.31 -9.13 12.55
C THR A 29 -6.61 -9.40 13.88
N PHE A 30 -6.29 -8.34 14.64
CA PHE A 30 -5.66 -8.46 15.96
C PHE A 30 -6.53 -9.27 16.94
N ILE A 31 -7.84 -8.99 17.00
CA ILE A 31 -8.79 -9.72 17.85
C ILE A 31 -8.84 -11.21 17.45
N ASN A 32 -8.95 -11.49 16.15
CA ASN A 32 -8.98 -12.87 15.65
C ASN A 32 -7.74 -13.66 16.08
N THR A 33 -6.55 -13.12 15.85
CA THR A 33 -5.28 -13.77 16.18
C THR A 33 -5.10 -13.95 17.68
N THR A 34 -5.40 -12.89 18.47
CA THR A 34 -5.27 -12.94 19.93
C THR A 34 -6.24 -13.96 20.56
N MET A 35 -7.49 -13.94 20.13
CA MET A 35 -8.50 -14.86 20.69
C MET A 35 -8.28 -16.30 20.24
N ALA A 36 -7.84 -16.54 18.99
CA ALA A 36 -7.45 -17.87 18.54
C ALA A 36 -6.23 -18.41 19.32
N GLY A 37 -5.25 -17.52 19.63
CA GLY A 37 -4.09 -17.90 20.44
C GLY A 37 -4.43 -18.31 21.87
N HIS A 38 -5.47 -17.72 22.47
CA HIS A 38 -5.96 -18.13 23.79
C HIS A 38 -6.81 -19.41 23.74
N ALA A 39 -7.31 -19.81 22.59
CA ALA A 39 -8.03 -21.08 22.43
C ALA A 39 -7.07 -22.29 22.38
N GLY A 40 -5.95 -22.16 21.67
CA GLY A 40 -4.93 -23.19 21.57
C GLY A 40 -3.82 -22.86 20.57
N ALA A 41 -2.70 -23.58 20.69
CA ALA A 41 -1.58 -23.42 19.77
C ALA A 41 -1.95 -23.85 18.33
N ASP A 42 -2.69 -24.96 18.19
CA ASP A 42 -3.15 -25.48 16.91
C ASP A 42 -4.15 -24.52 16.25
N ASP A 43 -5.04 -23.91 17.06
CA ASP A 43 -5.99 -22.89 16.60
C ASP A 43 -5.28 -21.66 16.05
N LEU A 44 -4.29 -21.15 16.79
CA LEU A 44 -3.46 -20.04 16.33
C LEU A 44 -2.70 -20.39 15.05
N ALA A 45 -2.08 -21.56 14.99
CA ALA A 45 -1.34 -22.02 13.82
C ALA A 45 -2.25 -22.14 12.59
N GLY A 46 -3.41 -22.79 12.74
CA GLY A 46 -4.38 -22.99 11.66
C GLY A 46 -4.94 -21.67 11.14
N VAL A 47 -5.30 -20.73 12.02
CA VAL A 47 -5.74 -19.37 11.65
C VAL A 47 -4.63 -18.62 10.95
N SER A 48 -3.39 -18.69 11.44
CA SER A 48 -2.24 -17.98 10.87
C SER A 48 -1.92 -18.47 9.45
N VAL A 49 -1.92 -19.80 9.23
CA VAL A 49 -1.74 -20.39 7.89
C VAL A 49 -2.88 -19.97 6.96
N GLY A 50 -4.13 -20.14 7.40
CA GLY A 50 -5.29 -19.75 6.60
C GLY A 50 -5.31 -18.27 6.25
N ALA A 51 -5.01 -17.41 7.20
CA ALA A 51 -4.92 -15.96 6.99
C ALA A 51 -3.76 -15.59 6.05
N GLY A 52 -2.58 -16.17 6.23
CA GLY A 52 -1.41 -15.92 5.38
C GLY A 52 -1.66 -16.24 3.90
N LEU A 53 -2.40 -17.31 3.62
CA LEU A 53 -2.80 -17.69 2.26
C LEU A 53 -3.89 -16.77 1.70
N PHE A 54 -4.81 -16.33 2.55
CA PHE A 54 -6.01 -15.61 2.13
C PHE A 54 -5.78 -14.10 1.97
N TYR A 55 -5.04 -13.45 2.87
CA TYR A 55 -4.93 -11.99 2.89
C TYR A 55 -4.37 -11.36 1.62
N PRO A 56 -3.34 -11.89 0.93
CA PRO A 56 -2.89 -11.34 -0.34
C PRO A 56 -3.99 -11.36 -1.42
N LEU A 57 -4.77 -12.42 -1.46
CA LEU A 57 -5.90 -12.55 -2.39
C LEU A 57 -7.03 -11.58 -2.03
N LEU A 58 -7.38 -11.49 -0.75
CA LEU A 58 -8.39 -10.56 -0.26
C LEU A 58 -8.03 -9.11 -0.56
N ALA A 59 -6.79 -8.71 -0.27
CA ALA A 59 -6.29 -7.36 -0.54
C ALA A 59 -6.36 -7.03 -2.04
N SER A 60 -6.02 -8.00 -2.90
CA SER A 60 -6.14 -7.89 -4.36
C SER A 60 -7.60 -7.69 -4.80
N ILE A 61 -8.53 -8.48 -4.26
CA ILE A 61 -9.97 -8.36 -4.54
C ILE A 61 -10.50 -6.99 -4.11
N ILE A 62 -10.13 -6.53 -2.91
CA ILE A 62 -10.49 -5.19 -2.43
C ILE A 62 -9.91 -4.13 -3.35
N GLY A 63 -8.65 -4.23 -3.75
CA GLY A 63 -7.99 -3.32 -4.68
C GLY A 63 -8.68 -3.22 -6.04
N LEU A 64 -9.14 -4.36 -6.57
CA LEU A 64 -9.93 -4.41 -7.80
C LEU A 64 -11.27 -3.70 -7.61
N LEU A 65 -12.00 -3.99 -6.53
CA LEU A 65 -13.33 -3.42 -6.28
C LEU A 65 -13.27 -1.95 -5.90
N MET A 66 -12.19 -1.47 -5.31
CA MET A 66 -11.98 -0.04 -5.01
C MET A 66 -11.80 0.84 -6.27
N ALA A 67 -11.71 0.26 -7.47
CA ALA A 67 -11.78 1.00 -8.74
C ALA A 67 -13.09 1.79 -8.91
N GLY A 68 -14.15 1.40 -8.23
CA GLY A 68 -15.38 2.18 -8.13
C GLY A 68 -15.17 3.61 -7.61
N THR A 69 -14.18 3.81 -6.72
CA THR A 69 -13.89 5.12 -6.12
C THR A 69 -13.53 6.19 -7.15
N PRO A 70 -12.49 6.04 -7.99
CA PRO A 70 -12.17 7.07 -8.98
C PRO A 70 -13.24 7.21 -10.07
N LEU A 71 -13.95 6.15 -10.41
CA LEU A 71 -15.03 6.19 -11.41
C LEU A 71 -16.19 7.04 -10.90
N MET A 72 -16.69 6.76 -9.70
CA MET A 72 -17.79 7.50 -9.09
C MET A 72 -17.38 8.94 -8.77
N ALA A 73 -16.17 9.17 -8.23
CA ALA A 73 -15.68 10.51 -7.92
C ALA A 73 -15.62 11.41 -9.16
N GLN A 74 -15.21 10.88 -10.33
CA GLN A 74 -15.24 11.64 -11.59
C GLN A 74 -16.67 11.96 -12.05
N LEU A 75 -17.62 11.03 -11.91
CA LEU A 75 -19.05 11.28 -12.23
C LEU A 75 -19.63 12.37 -11.32
N ILE A 76 -19.30 12.36 -10.03
CA ILE A 76 -19.70 13.40 -9.09
C ILE A 76 -19.12 14.75 -9.49
N GLY A 77 -17.85 14.80 -9.89
CA GLY A 77 -17.23 16.00 -10.40
C GLY A 77 -17.92 16.55 -11.66
N ARG A 78 -18.36 15.68 -12.57
CA ARG A 78 -19.15 16.03 -13.77
C ARG A 78 -20.60 16.37 -13.46
N LYS A 79 -21.07 16.18 -12.23
CA LYS A 79 -22.48 16.30 -11.82
C LYS A 79 -23.42 15.25 -12.47
N GLU A 80 -22.89 14.14 -12.93
CA GLU A 80 -23.61 13.03 -13.58
C GLU A 80 -24.01 11.97 -12.53
N ARG A 81 -24.74 12.36 -11.48
CA ARG A 81 -25.09 11.47 -10.36
C ARG A 81 -25.99 10.30 -10.79
N GLU A 82 -26.84 10.49 -11.79
CA GLU A 82 -27.73 9.46 -12.35
C GLU A 82 -26.98 8.23 -12.88
N SER A 83 -25.69 8.37 -13.18
CA SER A 83 -24.84 7.27 -13.63
C SER A 83 -24.21 6.46 -12.50
N LEU A 84 -24.24 6.93 -11.25
CA LEU A 84 -23.66 6.23 -10.10
C LEU A 84 -24.20 4.82 -9.87
N PRO A 85 -25.54 4.56 -9.97
CA PRO A 85 -26.08 3.23 -9.79
C PRO A 85 -25.52 2.19 -10.77
N PHE A 86 -25.17 2.59 -11.99
CA PHE A 86 -24.61 1.68 -12.99
C PHE A 86 -23.20 1.24 -12.60
N ILE A 87 -22.37 2.15 -12.06
CA ILE A 87 -21.02 1.82 -11.58
C ILE A 87 -21.09 0.91 -10.35
N VAL A 88 -22.00 1.18 -9.41
CA VAL A 88 -22.18 0.32 -8.22
C VAL A 88 -22.57 -1.09 -8.63
N ARG A 89 -23.57 -1.23 -9.52
CA ARG A 89 -24.00 -2.54 -10.03
C ARG A 89 -22.90 -3.27 -10.79
N SER A 90 -22.14 -2.55 -11.63
CA SER A 90 -20.98 -3.12 -12.32
C SER A 90 -19.96 -3.66 -11.32
N GLY A 91 -19.67 -2.92 -10.25
CA GLY A 91 -18.79 -3.36 -9.17
C GLY A 91 -19.30 -4.60 -8.44
N MET A 92 -20.63 -4.67 -8.15
CA MET A 92 -21.25 -5.84 -7.53
C MET A 92 -21.19 -7.07 -8.43
N VAL A 93 -21.48 -6.92 -9.74
CA VAL A 93 -21.41 -8.04 -10.70
C VAL A 93 -19.97 -8.56 -10.84
N ILE A 94 -18.99 -7.66 -10.96
CA ILE A 94 -17.57 -8.02 -10.99
C ILE A 94 -17.19 -8.74 -9.70
N GLY A 95 -17.58 -8.19 -8.54
CA GLY A 95 -17.31 -8.78 -7.24
C GLY A 95 -17.90 -10.18 -7.08
N LEU A 96 -19.17 -10.38 -7.50
CA LEU A 96 -19.80 -11.69 -7.49
C LEU A 96 -19.13 -12.66 -8.46
N SER A 97 -18.68 -12.20 -9.63
CA SER A 97 -17.90 -13.03 -10.56
C SER A 97 -16.58 -13.48 -9.94
N VAL A 98 -15.89 -12.59 -9.23
CA VAL A 98 -14.66 -12.92 -8.49
C VAL A 98 -14.95 -13.90 -7.34
N TRP A 99 -16.06 -13.73 -6.63
CA TRP A 99 -16.50 -14.66 -5.60
C TRP A 99 -16.75 -16.07 -6.17
N VAL A 100 -17.42 -16.19 -7.31
CA VAL A 100 -17.64 -17.49 -8.00
C VAL A 100 -16.30 -18.11 -8.38
N LEU A 101 -15.37 -17.34 -8.95
CA LEU A 101 -14.03 -17.82 -9.31
C LEU A 101 -13.23 -18.26 -8.09
N PHE A 102 -13.29 -17.49 -7.00
CA PHE A 102 -12.63 -17.84 -5.74
C PHE A 102 -13.21 -19.11 -5.13
N THR A 103 -14.54 -19.26 -5.14
CA THR A 103 -15.22 -20.47 -4.65
C THR A 103 -14.85 -21.68 -5.50
N ALA A 104 -14.83 -21.55 -6.82
CA ALA A 104 -14.39 -22.61 -7.72
C ALA A 104 -12.92 -23.00 -7.45
N ALA A 105 -12.03 -21.99 -7.34
CA ALA A 105 -10.63 -22.25 -7.01
C ALA A 105 -10.48 -22.99 -5.67
N TYR A 106 -11.23 -22.60 -4.64
CA TYR A 106 -11.24 -23.31 -3.36
C TYR A 106 -11.63 -24.78 -3.56
N ILE A 107 -12.75 -25.05 -4.23
CA ILE A 107 -13.27 -26.42 -4.41
C ILE A 107 -12.27 -27.31 -5.16
N PHE A 108 -11.63 -26.78 -6.22
CA PHE A 108 -10.73 -27.59 -7.05
C PHE A 108 -9.31 -27.71 -6.52
N PHE A 109 -8.83 -26.73 -5.75
CA PHE A 109 -7.42 -26.66 -5.37
C PHE A 109 -7.14 -26.86 -3.89
N ILE A 110 -8.16 -26.85 -3.00
CA ILE A 110 -7.93 -26.91 -1.54
C ILE A 110 -7.19 -28.18 -1.12
N ASP A 111 -7.54 -29.33 -1.68
CA ASP A 111 -6.91 -30.61 -1.30
C ASP A 111 -5.44 -30.65 -1.77
N HIS A 112 -5.15 -30.16 -2.97
CA HIS A 112 -3.78 -30.07 -3.46
C HIS A 112 -2.94 -29.08 -2.64
N LEU A 113 -3.54 -27.97 -2.24
CA LEU A 113 -2.89 -26.94 -1.43
C LEU A 113 -2.54 -27.49 -0.04
N MET A 114 -3.48 -28.16 0.64
CA MET A 114 -3.26 -28.74 1.96
C MET A 114 -2.20 -29.86 1.89
N ALA A 115 -2.26 -30.72 0.88
CA ALA A 115 -1.25 -31.75 0.67
C ALA A 115 0.16 -31.19 0.42
N ALA A 116 0.26 -30.08 -0.31
CA ALA A 116 1.55 -29.42 -0.58
C ALA A 116 2.17 -28.75 0.66
N LEU A 117 1.33 -28.31 1.60
CA LEU A 117 1.79 -27.67 2.84
C LEU A 117 2.24 -28.68 3.91
N ALA A 118 1.85 -29.95 3.79
CA ALA A 118 2.21 -31.04 4.70
C ALA A 118 2.06 -30.68 6.18
N LEU A 119 0.92 -30.06 6.54
CA LEU A 119 0.62 -29.59 7.88
C LEU A 119 0.25 -30.77 8.82
N GLU A 120 0.39 -30.52 10.11
CA GLU A 120 -0.17 -31.42 11.14
C GLU A 120 -1.70 -31.49 11.03
N SER A 121 -2.29 -32.67 11.23
CA SER A 121 -3.71 -32.92 10.93
C SER A 121 -4.68 -31.95 11.61
N ALA A 122 -4.39 -31.52 12.85
CA ALA A 122 -5.20 -30.57 13.59
C ALA A 122 -5.14 -29.16 12.93
N VAL A 123 -3.94 -28.71 12.60
CA VAL A 123 -3.68 -27.41 11.96
C VAL A 123 -4.27 -27.38 10.55
N GLU A 124 -4.11 -28.47 9.78
CA GLU A 124 -4.71 -28.61 8.44
C GLU A 124 -6.24 -28.49 8.50
N TYR A 125 -6.87 -29.21 9.43
CA TYR A 125 -8.32 -29.15 9.61
C TYR A 125 -8.80 -27.71 9.87
N ILE A 126 -8.16 -27.00 10.81
CA ILE A 126 -8.53 -25.64 11.15
C ILE A 126 -8.29 -24.69 9.97
N ALA A 127 -7.13 -24.75 9.31
CA ALA A 127 -6.80 -23.91 8.17
C ALA A 127 -7.78 -24.12 6.99
N ARG A 128 -8.13 -25.35 6.69
CA ARG A 128 -9.08 -25.73 5.64
C ARG A 128 -10.46 -25.12 5.89
N TYR A 129 -11.02 -25.30 7.07
CA TYR A 129 -12.34 -24.78 7.40
C TYR A 129 -12.35 -23.28 7.63
N TYR A 130 -11.26 -22.69 8.12
CA TYR A 130 -11.07 -21.24 8.16
C TYR A 130 -11.15 -20.65 6.75
N LEU A 131 -10.42 -21.20 5.78
CA LEU A 131 -10.48 -20.78 4.37
C LEU A 131 -11.88 -20.95 3.77
N MET A 132 -12.62 -21.99 4.18
CA MET A 132 -14.01 -22.17 3.77
C MET A 132 -14.90 -21.02 4.24
N THR A 133 -14.73 -20.54 5.47
CA THR A 133 -15.49 -19.36 5.96
C THR A 133 -15.14 -18.10 5.21
N MET A 134 -13.91 -17.98 4.68
CA MET A 134 -13.46 -16.83 3.88
C MET A 134 -14.19 -16.73 2.54
N ILE A 135 -14.79 -17.80 2.01
CA ILE A 135 -15.69 -17.74 0.85
C ILE A 135 -16.87 -16.81 1.14
N GLY A 136 -17.47 -16.93 2.33
CA GLY A 136 -18.54 -16.04 2.76
C GLY A 136 -18.08 -14.60 2.96
N VAL A 137 -16.84 -14.41 3.46
CA VAL A 137 -16.23 -13.07 3.59
C VAL A 137 -16.11 -12.40 2.23
N VAL A 138 -15.60 -13.12 1.21
CA VAL A 138 -15.49 -12.58 -0.17
C VAL A 138 -16.86 -12.23 -0.75
N PHE A 139 -17.89 -13.04 -0.50
CA PHE A 139 -19.26 -12.74 -0.93
C PHE A 139 -19.76 -11.40 -0.36
N PHE A 140 -19.62 -11.21 0.95
CA PHE A 140 -20.08 -9.96 1.59
C PHE A 140 -19.26 -8.76 1.15
N ILE A 141 -17.94 -8.91 0.99
CA ILE A 141 -17.04 -7.87 0.48
C ILE A 141 -17.39 -7.50 -0.95
N ALA A 142 -17.69 -8.46 -1.82
CA ALA A 142 -18.09 -8.25 -3.21
C ALA A 142 -19.28 -7.29 -3.35
N LEU A 143 -20.21 -7.37 -2.43
CA LEU A 143 -21.40 -6.49 -2.41
C LEU A 143 -21.17 -5.20 -1.62
N MET A 144 -20.38 -5.25 -0.55
CA MET A 144 -20.15 -4.13 0.36
C MET A 144 -19.22 -3.07 -0.23
N ILE A 145 -18.10 -3.47 -0.87
CA ILE A 145 -17.09 -2.51 -1.34
C ILE A 145 -17.64 -1.51 -2.36
N PRO A 146 -18.45 -1.89 -3.37
CA PRO A 146 -19.08 -0.91 -4.26
C PRO A 146 -19.98 0.10 -3.54
N LEU A 147 -20.70 -0.32 -2.49
CA LEU A 147 -21.51 0.58 -1.65
C LEU A 147 -20.63 1.50 -0.81
N ARG A 148 -19.51 0.98 -0.28
CA ARG A 148 -18.50 1.80 0.40
C ARG A 148 -17.93 2.87 -0.53
N CYS A 149 -17.54 2.50 -1.76
CA CYS A 149 -17.05 3.46 -2.75
C CYS A 149 -18.05 4.59 -3.01
N LEU A 150 -19.34 4.25 -3.13
CA LEU A 150 -20.42 5.22 -3.28
C LEU A 150 -20.52 6.15 -2.05
N THR A 151 -20.51 5.57 -0.85
CA THR A 151 -20.62 6.32 0.40
C THR A 151 -19.43 7.25 0.59
N ASP A 152 -18.21 6.79 0.29
CA ASP A 152 -16.98 7.56 0.45
C ASP A 152 -16.88 8.72 -0.56
N THR A 153 -17.46 8.57 -1.75
CA THR A 153 -17.36 9.56 -2.84
C THR A 153 -18.55 10.52 -2.88
N ALA A 154 -19.77 10.01 -2.85
CA ALA A 154 -21.00 10.81 -2.98
C ALA A 154 -21.57 11.28 -1.63
N GLY A 155 -21.24 10.55 -0.55
CA GLY A 155 -21.62 10.89 0.81
C GLY A 155 -20.48 11.52 1.59
N SER A 156 -20.01 10.79 2.61
CA SER A 156 -18.88 11.22 3.45
C SER A 156 -18.09 10.01 3.93
N THR A 157 -16.77 10.08 3.86
CA THR A 157 -15.87 9.06 4.44
C THR A 157 -16.09 8.86 5.95
N SER A 158 -16.64 9.87 6.65
CA SER A 158 -17.01 9.76 8.07
C SER A 158 -18.14 8.76 8.31
N ILE A 159 -18.99 8.48 7.33
CA ILE A 159 -20.03 7.45 7.45
C ILE A 159 -19.35 6.08 7.46
N SER A 160 -18.50 5.80 6.48
CA SER A 160 -17.74 4.56 6.43
C SER A 160 -16.90 4.37 7.70
N MET A 161 -16.24 5.41 8.21
CA MET A 161 -15.51 5.37 9.47
C MET A 161 -16.41 4.85 10.63
N LYS A 162 -17.59 5.44 10.81
CA LYS A 162 -18.50 5.05 11.90
C LYS A 162 -18.94 3.60 11.78
N LEU A 163 -19.17 3.12 10.55
CA LEU A 163 -19.56 1.74 10.32
C LEU A 163 -18.39 0.79 10.63
N PHE A 164 -17.19 1.10 10.16
CA PHE A 164 -16.01 0.26 10.41
C PHE A 164 -15.56 0.27 11.88
N LEU A 165 -15.82 1.33 12.65
CA LEU A 165 -15.58 1.34 14.10
C LEU A 165 -16.41 0.29 14.86
N MET A 166 -17.54 -0.14 14.31
CA MET A 166 -18.33 -1.21 14.90
C MET A 166 -17.76 -2.60 14.62
N ALA A 167 -16.92 -2.75 13.57
CA ALA A 167 -16.41 -4.05 13.15
C ALA A 167 -15.62 -4.79 14.24
N PRO A 168 -14.63 -4.19 14.93
CA PRO A 168 -13.90 -4.87 16.00
C PRO A 168 -14.80 -5.31 17.16
N VAL A 169 -15.79 -4.50 17.50
CA VAL A 169 -16.74 -4.81 18.59
C VAL A 169 -17.59 -6.00 18.22
N VAL A 170 -18.22 -5.97 17.04
CA VAL A 170 -19.05 -7.07 16.54
C VAL A 170 -18.21 -8.34 16.38
N ASN A 171 -17.03 -8.24 15.79
CA ASN A 171 -16.12 -9.35 15.61
C ASN A 171 -15.70 -9.96 16.96
N GLY A 172 -15.34 -9.13 17.96
CA GLY A 172 -14.98 -9.61 19.29
C GLY A 172 -16.11 -10.36 19.99
N ILE A 173 -17.34 -9.88 19.87
CA ILE A 173 -18.52 -10.56 20.42
C ILE A 173 -18.70 -11.95 19.77
N PHE A 174 -18.66 -12.01 18.43
CA PHE A 174 -18.85 -13.28 17.73
C PHE A 174 -17.65 -14.22 17.89
N ASN A 175 -16.43 -13.70 18.01
CA ASN A 175 -15.27 -14.51 18.40
C ASN A 175 -15.47 -15.15 19.77
N TYR A 176 -15.92 -14.39 20.77
CA TYR A 176 -16.20 -14.90 22.10
C TYR A 176 -17.24 -16.03 22.07
N LEU A 177 -18.28 -15.90 21.25
CA LEU A 177 -19.32 -16.91 21.10
C LEU A 177 -18.81 -18.17 20.39
N PHE A 178 -18.10 -18.04 19.25
CA PHE A 178 -17.77 -19.17 18.40
C PHE A 178 -16.41 -19.82 18.69
N ILE A 179 -15.42 -19.05 19.15
CA ILE A 179 -14.12 -19.63 19.51
C ILE A 179 -14.26 -20.45 20.78
N TYR A 180 -14.89 -19.88 21.81
CA TYR A 180 -14.96 -20.50 23.14
C TYR A 180 -16.28 -21.27 23.41
N GLY A 181 -17.26 -21.20 22.52
CA GLY A 181 -18.52 -21.94 22.68
C GLY A 181 -19.47 -21.37 23.73
N HIS A 182 -19.48 -20.05 23.92
CA HIS A 182 -20.38 -19.41 24.87
C HIS A 182 -21.77 -19.21 24.27
N GLY A 183 -22.77 -18.97 25.14
CA GLY A 183 -24.14 -18.68 24.70
C GLY A 183 -24.87 -19.84 24.02
N GLY A 184 -24.45 -21.08 24.26
CA GLY A 184 -25.04 -22.29 23.65
C GLY A 184 -24.53 -22.58 22.23
N MET A 185 -23.54 -21.85 21.76
CA MET A 185 -22.85 -22.13 20.48
C MET A 185 -21.77 -23.18 20.67
N PRO A 186 -21.45 -23.98 19.61
CA PRO A 186 -20.33 -24.92 19.68
C PRO A 186 -18.99 -24.18 19.77
N ALA A 187 -18.05 -24.71 20.55
CA ALA A 187 -16.67 -24.23 20.57
C ALA A 187 -15.97 -24.68 19.29
N LEU A 188 -15.72 -23.75 18.36
CA LEU A 188 -15.15 -24.02 17.04
C LEU A 188 -13.66 -23.68 16.97
N GLY A 189 -13.07 -23.16 18.05
CA GLY A 189 -11.66 -22.74 18.06
C GLY A 189 -11.34 -21.74 16.96
N GLY A 190 -10.23 -21.94 16.26
CA GLY A 190 -9.76 -21.08 15.16
C GLY A 190 -10.75 -20.93 13.99
N ILE A 191 -11.58 -21.95 13.72
CA ILE A 191 -12.64 -21.87 12.71
C ILE A 191 -13.67 -20.82 13.10
N GLY A 192 -13.95 -20.67 14.40
CA GLY A 192 -14.84 -19.65 14.96
C GLY A 192 -14.41 -18.23 14.62
N ALA A 193 -13.09 -17.96 14.54
CA ALA A 193 -12.56 -16.67 14.13
C ALA A 193 -12.92 -16.31 12.67
N GLY A 194 -12.88 -17.31 11.78
CA GLY A 194 -13.30 -17.15 10.39
C GLY A 194 -14.80 -16.87 10.27
N LEU A 195 -15.62 -17.61 11.02
CA LEU A 195 -17.07 -17.42 11.05
C LEU A 195 -17.46 -16.07 11.63
N ALA A 196 -16.81 -15.62 12.71
CA ALA A 196 -17.01 -14.29 13.29
C ALA A 196 -16.67 -13.19 12.31
N THR A 197 -15.59 -13.35 11.53
CA THR A 197 -15.20 -12.42 10.48
C THR A 197 -16.24 -12.37 9.36
N MET A 198 -16.75 -13.51 8.92
CA MET A 198 -17.83 -13.60 7.93
C MET A 198 -19.07 -12.86 8.37
N ILE A 199 -19.53 -13.07 9.60
CA ILE A 199 -20.70 -12.40 10.17
C ILE A 199 -20.46 -10.90 10.30
N THR A 200 -19.25 -10.48 10.69
CA THR A 200 -18.88 -9.07 10.80
C THR A 200 -19.01 -8.36 9.46
N TYR A 201 -18.50 -8.93 8.36
CA TYR A 201 -18.65 -8.33 7.03
C TYR A 201 -20.09 -8.39 6.52
N GLY A 202 -20.86 -9.44 6.86
CA GLY A 202 -22.30 -9.51 6.62
C GLY A 202 -23.06 -8.38 7.34
N PHE A 203 -22.74 -8.14 8.60
CA PHE A 203 -23.29 -7.03 9.38
C PHE A 203 -22.95 -5.68 8.77
N LEU A 204 -21.69 -5.47 8.39
CA LEU A 204 -21.27 -4.25 7.70
C LEU A 204 -22.01 -4.04 6.38
N LEU A 205 -22.20 -5.10 5.57
CA LEU A 205 -23.00 -5.02 4.34
C LEU A 205 -24.41 -4.52 4.63
N VAL A 206 -25.09 -5.09 5.63
CA VAL A 206 -26.44 -4.65 6.02
C VAL A 206 -26.43 -3.17 6.40
N LEU A 207 -25.47 -2.72 7.18
CA LEU A 207 -25.36 -1.31 7.55
C LEU A 207 -25.14 -0.39 6.35
N PHE A 208 -24.25 -0.76 5.41
CA PHE A 208 -24.02 0.01 4.18
C PHE A 208 -25.29 0.07 3.32
N VAL A 209 -26.02 -1.04 3.17
CA VAL A 209 -27.31 -1.07 2.45
C VAL A 209 -28.31 -0.13 3.12
N LEU A 210 -28.44 -0.18 4.44
CA LEU A 210 -29.37 0.70 5.19
C LEU A 210 -29.01 2.19 5.02
N VAL A 211 -27.73 2.54 5.07
CA VAL A 211 -27.27 3.92 4.86
C VAL A 211 -27.58 4.37 3.44
N VAL A 212 -27.27 3.55 2.45
CA VAL A 212 -27.50 3.88 1.03
C VAL A 212 -28.98 4.02 0.73
N LEU A 213 -29.85 3.15 1.27
CA LEU A 213 -31.30 3.22 1.08
C LEU A 213 -31.95 4.43 1.77
N LYS A 214 -31.43 4.85 2.94
CA LYS A 214 -31.96 5.99 3.70
C LYS A 214 -31.49 7.35 3.18
N SER A 215 -30.34 7.39 2.52
CA SER A 215 -29.77 8.65 2.01
C SER A 215 -30.38 9.01 0.66
N LYS A 216 -31.05 10.17 0.59
CA LYS A 216 -31.56 10.71 -0.68
C LYS A 216 -30.43 11.10 -1.64
N GLU A 217 -29.27 11.49 -1.11
CA GLU A 217 -28.14 11.96 -1.89
C GLU A 217 -27.39 10.83 -2.61
N LEU A 218 -27.56 9.58 -2.14
CA LEU A 218 -26.86 8.40 -2.67
C LEU A 218 -27.67 7.65 -3.73
N GLU A 219 -28.88 8.10 -4.07
CA GLU A 219 -29.79 7.48 -5.04
C GLU A 219 -29.97 5.95 -4.83
N GLY A 220 -29.89 5.52 -3.57
CA GLY A 220 -29.82 4.11 -3.20
C GLY A 220 -30.98 3.25 -3.69
N ARG A 221 -32.18 3.84 -3.83
CA ARG A 221 -33.33 3.10 -4.34
C ARG A 221 -33.14 2.65 -5.78
N THR A 222 -32.55 3.49 -6.62
CA THR A 222 -32.32 3.18 -8.04
C THR A 222 -31.29 2.07 -8.23
N ILE A 223 -30.37 1.87 -7.28
CA ILE A 223 -29.38 0.78 -7.33
C ILE A 223 -30.08 -0.58 -7.31
N PHE A 224 -31.11 -0.74 -6.49
CA PHE A 224 -31.79 -2.01 -6.23
C PHE A 224 -33.06 -2.23 -7.05
N THR A 225 -33.63 -1.17 -7.66
CA THR A 225 -34.88 -1.26 -8.43
C THR A 225 -34.69 -1.65 -9.89
N SER A 226 -33.52 -1.49 -10.45
CA SER A 226 -33.23 -1.82 -11.84
C SER A 226 -31.98 -2.71 -11.94
N LEU A 227 -32.01 -3.73 -12.77
CA LEU A 227 -30.86 -4.60 -13.07
C LEU A 227 -30.10 -4.18 -14.34
N SER A 228 -30.37 -2.98 -14.85
CA SER A 228 -29.70 -2.52 -16.07
C SER A 228 -28.19 -2.33 -15.84
N LEU A 229 -27.38 -2.94 -16.70
CA LEU A 229 -25.94 -2.87 -16.74
C LEU A 229 -25.50 -2.21 -18.06
N ARG A 230 -24.40 -1.47 -18.00
CA ARG A 230 -23.75 -0.92 -19.20
C ARG A 230 -22.41 -1.63 -19.40
N THR A 231 -22.21 -2.30 -20.49
CA THR A 231 -20.96 -3.02 -20.82
C THR A 231 -19.75 -2.07 -20.76
N GLN A 232 -19.94 -0.81 -21.12
CA GLN A 232 -18.90 0.20 -21.06
C GLN A 232 -18.43 0.43 -19.62
N ASP A 233 -19.34 0.49 -18.65
CA ASP A 233 -19.03 0.71 -17.22
C ASP A 233 -18.27 -0.50 -16.65
N ILE A 234 -18.69 -1.72 -17.00
CA ILE A 234 -17.98 -2.95 -16.61
C ILE A 234 -16.56 -2.94 -17.17
N ARG A 235 -16.41 -2.61 -18.47
CA ARG A 235 -15.09 -2.53 -19.12
C ARG A 235 -14.21 -1.47 -18.44
N GLU A 236 -14.73 -0.29 -18.18
CA GLU A 236 -13.98 0.79 -17.53
C GLU A 236 -13.57 0.40 -16.11
N TYR A 237 -14.48 -0.25 -15.37
CA TYR A 237 -14.20 -0.78 -14.04
C TYR A 237 -13.04 -1.79 -14.03
N LEU A 238 -13.05 -2.75 -14.97
CA LEU A 238 -11.99 -3.76 -15.12
C LEU A 238 -10.65 -3.14 -15.57
N VAL A 239 -10.71 -2.15 -16.46
CA VAL A 239 -9.50 -1.44 -16.95
C VAL A 239 -8.75 -0.73 -15.82
N VAL A 240 -9.47 -0.21 -14.84
CA VAL A 240 -8.89 0.46 -13.67
C VAL A 240 -8.63 -0.55 -12.54
N GLY A 241 -9.55 -1.47 -12.33
CA GLY A 241 -9.56 -2.37 -11.18
C GLY A 241 -8.56 -3.52 -11.28
N VAL A 242 -8.48 -4.19 -12.42
CA VAL A 242 -7.55 -5.33 -12.58
C VAL A 242 -6.10 -4.92 -12.35
N PRO A 243 -5.57 -3.85 -12.96
CA PRO A 243 -4.20 -3.42 -12.64
C PRO A 243 -4.03 -3.02 -11.17
N SER A 244 -5.04 -2.39 -10.57
CA SER A 244 -4.97 -1.98 -9.15
C SER A 244 -4.94 -3.20 -8.21
N GLY A 245 -5.77 -4.20 -8.44
CA GLY A 245 -5.76 -5.43 -7.67
C GLY A 245 -4.47 -6.23 -7.84
N LEU A 246 -4.01 -6.37 -9.10
CA LEU A 246 -2.76 -7.07 -9.39
C LEU A 246 -1.54 -6.35 -8.78
N SER A 247 -1.53 -5.02 -8.70
CA SER A 247 -0.46 -4.27 -8.02
C SER A 247 -0.34 -4.69 -6.56
N ILE A 248 -1.46 -4.74 -5.84
CA ILE A 248 -1.49 -5.14 -4.43
C ILE A 248 -1.09 -6.62 -4.27
N PHE A 249 -1.56 -7.48 -5.17
CA PHE A 249 -1.20 -8.91 -5.15
C PHE A 249 0.31 -9.10 -5.33
N MET A 250 0.92 -8.42 -6.30
CA MET A 250 2.36 -8.51 -6.57
C MET A 250 3.19 -7.99 -5.39
N GLU A 251 2.74 -6.90 -4.77
CA GLU A 251 3.38 -6.35 -3.57
C GLU A 251 3.32 -7.34 -2.40
N MET A 252 2.13 -7.83 -2.05
CA MET A 252 1.96 -8.78 -0.94
C MET A 252 2.67 -10.11 -1.19
N SER A 253 2.68 -10.60 -2.43
CA SER A 253 3.40 -11.81 -2.82
C SER A 253 4.91 -11.68 -2.63
N LEU A 254 5.47 -10.50 -2.88
CA LEU A 254 6.89 -10.24 -2.65
C LEU A 254 7.24 -10.29 -1.16
N PHE A 255 6.45 -9.65 -0.30
CA PHE A 255 6.65 -9.73 1.16
C PHE A 255 6.59 -11.17 1.66
N SER A 256 5.60 -11.96 1.18
CA SER A 256 5.49 -13.37 1.52
C SER A 256 6.71 -14.18 1.06
N LEU A 257 7.24 -13.87 -0.14
CA LEU A 257 8.43 -14.53 -0.66
C LEU A 257 9.68 -14.20 0.17
N ILE A 258 9.85 -12.96 0.59
CA ILE A 258 10.95 -12.52 1.46
C ILE A 258 10.96 -13.30 2.78
N ILE A 259 9.80 -13.53 3.39
CA ILE A 259 9.68 -14.34 4.62
C ILE A 259 10.24 -15.75 4.42
N VAL A 260 9.97 -16.39 3.27
CA VAL A 260 10.49 -17.73 2.94
C VAL A 260 12.02 -17.73 2.86
N PHE A 261 12.61 -16.68 2.28
CA PHE A 261 14.07 -16.55 2.20
C PHE A 261 14.70 -16.22 3.56
N LEU A 262 14.04 -15.41 4.37
CA LEU A 262 14.50 -15.07 5.72
C LEU A 262 14.50 -16.26 6.69
N ALA A 263 13.63 -17.24 6.49
CA ALA A 263 13.59 -18.44 7.32
C ALA A 263 14.93 -19.20 7.36
N ARG A 264 15.81 -18.99 6.37
CA ARG A 264 17.17 -19.60 6.34
C ARG A 264 18.12 -19.03 7.40
N TYR A 265 17.83 -17.83 7.91
CA TYR A 265 18.65 -17.13 8.90
C TYR A 265 18.30 -17.47 10.36
N GLY A 266 17.40 -18.43 10.55
CA GLY A 266 16.99 -18.92 11.86
C GLY A 266 15.74 -18.23 12.40
N THR A 267 15.27 -18.74 13.53
CA THR A 267 14.02 -18.33 14.17
C THR A 267 14.06 -16.91 14.67
N ASP A 268 15.21 -16.45 15.19
CA ASP A 268 15.35 -15.14 15.79
C ASP A 268 15.27 -14.02 14.73
N ALA A 269 15.95 -14.20 13.58
CA ALA A 269 15.87 -13.27 12.45
C ALA A 269 14.45 -13.21 11.88
N LEU A 270 13.77 -14.36 11.77
CA LEU A 270 12.40 -14.41 11.29
C LEU A 270 11.42 -13.73 12.24
N ALA A 271 11.56 -13.97 13.55
CA ALA A 271 10.75 -13.33 14.58
C ALA A 271 10.97 -11.80 14.60
N ALA A 272 12.23 -11.37 14.52
CA ALA A 272 12.59 -9.95 14.44
C ALA A 272 12.02 -9.28 13.18
N TYR A 273 12.04 -9.96 12.03
CA TYR A 273 11.42 -9.47 10.80
C TYR A 273 9.91 -9.28 10.98
N GLN A 274 9.21 -10.26 11.56
CA GLN A 274 7.77 -10.16 11.78
C GLN A 274 7.40 -9.02 12.73
N ILE A 275 8.21 -8.74 13.76
CA ILE A 275 8.03 -7.59 14.64
C ILE A 275 8.13 -6.29 13.84
N ALA A 276 9.20 -6.14 13.05
CA ALA A 276 9.43 -4.94 12.25
C ALA A 276 8.37 -4.74 11.16
N ASP A 277 7.95 -5.82 10.48
CA ASP A 277 6.91 -5.81 9.44
C ASP A 277 5.53 -5.48 10.03
N ASN A 278 5.19 -6.03 11.19
CA ASN A 278 3.92 -5.73 11.87
C ASN A 278 3.83 -4.25 12.24
N PHE A 279 4.91 -3.69 12.82
CA PHE A 279 4.98 -2.27 13.14
C PHE A 279 4.94 -1.41 11.88
N ALA A 280 5.72 -1.77 10.83
CA ALA A 280 5.72 -1.09 9.54
C ALA A 280 4.32 -1.04 8.91
N SER A 281 3.58 -2.15 8.98
CA SER A 281 2.21 -2.25 8.47
C SER A 281 1.24 -1.29 9.16
N LEU A 282 1.37 -1.07 10.46
CA LEU A 282 0.58 -0.07 11.20
C LEU A 282 0.89 1.35 10.72
N VAL A 283 2.15 1.68 10.56
CA VAL A 283 2.60 2.99 10.07
C VAL A 283 2.18 3.22 8.62
N TYR A 284 2.22 2.18 7.79
CA TYR A 284 1.81 2.20 6.38
C TYR A 284 0.34 2.60 6.16
N MET A 285 -0.52 2.43 7.15
CA MET A 285 -1.91 2.87 7.06
C MET A 285 -2.06 4.37 6.82
N LEU A 286 -1.08 5.18 7.25
CA LEU A 286 -1.11 6.63 7.08
C LEU A 286 -0.91 7.04 5.61
N PRO A 287 0.17 6.64 4.89
CA PRO A 287 0.33 6.95 3.47
C PRO A 287 -0.76 6.31 2.59
N VAL A 288 -1.25 5.11 2.92
CA VAL A 288 -2.38 4.48 2.22
C VAL A 288 -3.65 5.30 2.34
N SER A 289 -3.97 5.78 3.55
CA SER A 289 -5.14 6.63 3.77
C SER A 289 -5.03 7.97 3.04
N CYS A 290 -3.83 8.54 2.98
CA CYS A 290 -3.55 9.73 2.16
C CYS A 290 -3.77 9.43 0.65
N SER A 291 -3.27 8.29 0.17
CA SER A 291 -3.45 7.83 -1.21
C SER A 291 -4.92 7.67 -1.58
N MET A 292 -5.72 7.05 -0.71
CA MET A 292 -7.17 6.88 -0.92
C MET A 292 -7.91 8.23 -0.94
N ALA A 293 -7.58 9.14 -0.02
CA ALA A 293 -8.15 10.49 0.02
C ALA A 293 -7.79 11.29 -1.24
N LEU A 294 -6.55 11.21 -1.70
CA LEU A 294 -6.10 11.83 -2.95
C LEU A 294 -6.82 11.24 -4.16
N THR A 295 -7.06 9.94 -4.19
CA THR A 295 -7.84 9.30 -5.27
C THR A 295 -9.23 9.94 -5.38
N ILE A 296 -9.93 10.13 -4.27
CA ILE A 296 -11.26 10.76 -4.25
C ILE A 296 -11.20 12.22 -4.71
N LEU A 297 -10.34 13.01 -4.08
CA LEU A 297 -10.29 14.46 -4.29
C LEU A 297 -9.80 14.82 -5.70
N ILE A 298 -8.79 14.13 -6.19
CA ILE A 298 -8.24 14.36 -7.54
C ILE A 298 -9.22 13.89 -8.60
N ALA A 299 -9.82 12.69 -8.44
CA ALA A 299 -10.81 12.21 -9.38
C ALA A 299 -12.02 13.16 -9.47
N THR A 300 -12.49 13.69 -8.33
CA THR A 300 -13.57 14.67 -8.31
C THR A 300 -13.18 15.98 -9.03
N ALA A 301 -11.97 16.50 -8.78
CA ALA A 301 -11.47 17.71 -9.43
C ALA A 301 -11.30 17.52 -10.94
N VAL A 302 -10.78 16.36 -11.36
CA VAL A 302 -10.65 15.98 -12.78
C VAL A 302 -12.02 15.86 -13.44
N GLY A 303 -12.98 15.23 -12.76
CA GLY A 303 -14.36 15.16 -13.25
C GLY A 303 -14.99 16.53 -13.44
N ALA A 304 -14.73 17.47 -12.53
CA ALA A 304 -15.17 18.87 -12.61
C ALA A 304 -14.38 19.72 -13.64
N ASN A 305 -13.42 19.11 -14.34
CA ASN A 305 -12.49 19.81 -15.26
C ASN A 305 -11.66 20.91 -14.57
N ASP A 306 -11.48 20.83 -13.25
CA ASP A 306 -10.66 21.77 -12.46
C ASP A 306 -9.28 21.19 -12.15
N MET A 307 -8.39 21.26 -13.15
CA MET A 307 -7.02 20.78 -13.02
C MET A 307 -6.18 21.64 -12.06
N ALA A 308 -6.57 22.90 -11.84
CA ALA A 308 -5.90 23.75 -10.87
C ALA A 308 -6.14 23.23 -9.44
N LEU A 309 -7.38 22.85 -9.13
CA LEU A 309 -7.74 22.24 -7.85
C LEU A 309 -7.05 20.88 -7.67
N ALA A 310 -7.02 20.04 -8.72
CA ALA A 310 -6.31 18.76 -8.68
C ALA A 310 -4.83 18.94 -8.31
N ARG A 311 -4.15 19.92 -8.89
CA ARG A 311 -2.74 20.27 -8.55
C ARG A 311 -2.59 20.77 -7.11
N ARG A 312 -3.55 21.51 -6.59
CA ARG A 312 -3.54 21.97 -5.19
C ARG A 312 -3.67 20.80 -4.24
N TYR A 313 -4.60 19.87 -4.47
CA TYR A 313 -4.73 18.65 -3.66
C TYR A 313 -3.49 17.77 -3.74
N LYS A 314 -2.85 17.65 -4.92
CA LYS A 314 -1.58 16.96 -5.07
C LYS A 314 -0.52 17.55 -4.13
N LYS A 315 -0.32 18.87 -4.16
CA LYS A 315 0.66 19.55 -3.29
C LYS A 315 0.33 19.33 -1.80
N ALA A 316 -0.93 19.46 -1.42
CA ALA A 316 -1.38 19.21 -0.05
C ALA A 316 -1.09 17.76 0.38
N GLY A 317 -1.33 16.79 -0.52
CA GLY A 317 -1.06 15.38 -0.29
C GLY A 317 0.41 15.08 -0.03
N PHE A 318 1.31 15.63 -0.84
CA PHE A 318 2.74 15.46 -0.62
C PHE A 318 3.21 16.08 0.70
N VAL A 319 2.71 17.26 1.05
CA VAL A 319 3.05 17.90 2.34
C VAL A 319 2.60 17.03 3.51
N VAL A 320 1.36 16.54 3.47
CA VAL A 320 0.80 15.71 4.56
C VAL A 320 1.50 14.36 4.64
N ALA A 321 1.72 13.69 3.51
CA ALA A 321 2.38 12.38 3.49
C ALA A 321 3.83 12.46 3.97
N MET A 322 4.59 13.45 3.48
CA MET A 322 5.99 13.64 3.87
C MET A 322 6.11 14.06 5.35
N ALA A 323 5.28 14.98 5.82
CA ALA A 323 5.26 15.37 7.23
C ALA A 323 4.91 14.17 8.13
N GLY A 324 3.91 13.38 7.73
CA GLY A 324 3.55 12.14 8.42
C GLY A 324 4.71 11.14 8.47
N ALA A 325 5.35 10.87 7.33
CA ALA A 325 6.48 9.95 7.25
C ALA A 325 7.69 10.42 8.08
N MET A 326 7.99 11.71 8.07
CA MET A 326 9.07 12.25 8.92
C MET A 326 8.77 12.05 10.41
N ILE A 327 7.52 12.26 10.84
CA ILE A 327 7.12 12.04 12.23
C ILE A 327 7.22 10.55 12.57
N THR A 328 6.65 9.68 11.75
CA THR A 328 6.63 8.22 12.02
C THR A 328 8.02 7.61 11.91
N ALA A 329 8.83 7.96 10.92
CA ALA A 329 10.20 7.49 10.80
C ALA A 329 11.08 7.95 11.97
N SER A 330 10.97 9.22 12.39
CA SER A 330 11.66 9.73 13.57
C SER A 330 11.23 8.98 14.83
N PHE A 331 9.93 8.75 15.00
CA PHE A 331 9.41 7.95 16.13
C PHE A 331 9.96 6.52 16.09
N THR A 332 9.95 5.88 14.93
CA THR A 332 10.49 4.52 14.75
C THR A 332 11.96 4.44 15.15
N VAL A 333 12.79 5.37 14.68
CA VAL A 333 14.24 5.39 15.00
C VAL A 333 14.50 5.65 16.47
N ILE A 334 13.80 6.65 17.07
CA ILE A 334 14.00 7.04 18.46
C ILE A 334 13.57 5.91 19.42
N PHE A 335 12.43 5.28 19.16
CA PHE A 335 11.84 4.28 20.05
C PHE A 335 12.08 2.82 19.61
N ARG A 336 12.97 2.57 18.63
CA ARG A 336 13.22 1.24 18.06
C ARG A 336 13.44 0.14 19.10
N SER A 337 14.23 0.41 20.13
CA SER A 337 14.51 -0.57 21.19
C SER A 337 13.27 -0.84 22.05
N SER A 338 12.51 0.21 22.37
CA SER A 338 11.26 0.07 23.12
C SER A 338 10.19 -0.65 22.31
N ILE A 339 10.11 -0.41 21.00
CA ILE A 339 9.19 -1.11 20.10
C ILE A 339 9.52 -2.61 20.12
N GLY A 340 10.79 -3.00 19.94
CA GLY A 340 11.20 -4.40 19.98
C GLY A 340 10.81 -5.08 21.31
N SER A 341 11.08 -4.45 22.45
CA SER A 341 10.76 -5.01 23.77
C SER A 341 9.27 -5.04 24.13
N VAL A 342 8.40 -4.30 23.43
CA VAL A 342 6.94 -4.44 23.57
C VAL A 342 6.43 -5.75 22.96
N TYR A 343 7.09 -6.24 21.91
CA TYR A 343 6.67 -7.44 21.19
C TYR A 343 7.27 -8.73 21.76
N THR A 344 8.44 -8.68 22.38
CA THR A 344 9.15 -9.86 22.89
C THR A 344 9.99 -9.55 24.12
N ASP A 345 10.06 -10.54 25.04
CA ASP A 345 10.95 -10.51 26.19
C ASP A 345 12.37 -11.01 25.85
N ASP A 346 12.57 -11.61 24.67
CA ASP A 346 13.87 -12.05 24.20
C ASP A 346 14.70 -10.83 23.73
N ALA A 347 15.76 -10.54 24.49
CA ALA A 347 16.64 -9.41 24.24
C ALA A 347 17.40 -9.50 22.90
N ALA A 348 17.73 -10.72 22.44
CA ALA A 348 18.42 -10.94 21.17
C ALA A 348 17.48 -10.62 19.99
N VAL A 349 16.25 -11.14 20.03
CA VAL A 349 15.23 -10.86 19.00
C VAL A 349 14.86 -9.37 19.01
N ALA A 350 14.69 -8.74 20.18
CA ALA A 350 14.38 -7.32 20.30
C ALA A 350 15.49 -6.43 19.71
N LEU A 351 16.77 -6.82 19.88
CA LEU A 351 17.90 -6.11 19.30
C LEU A 351 17.90 -6.16 17.77
N ILE A 352 17.71 -7.36 17.19
CA ILE A 352 17.64 -7.55 15.73
C ILE A 352 16.43 -6.78 15.17
N ALA A 353 15.27 -6.86 15.82
CA ALA A 353 14.09 -6.11 15.43
C ALA A 353 14.34 -4.59 15.45
N GLY A 354 15.09 -4.09 16.45
CA GLY A 354 15.51 -2.70 16.51
C GLY A 354 16.41 -2.27 15.34
N GLN A 355 17.22 -3.17 14.78
CA GLN A 355 17.99 -2.91 13.55
C GLN A 355 17.08 -2.88 12.33
N PHE A 356 16.18 -3.84 12.17
CA PHE A 356 15.23 -3.88 11.06
C PHE A 356 14.28 -2.67 11.05
N LEU A 357 13.93 -2.13 12.22
CA LEU A 357 13.13 -0.91 12.34
C LEU A 357 13.85 0.34 11.78
N ILE A 358 15.20 0.37 11.73
CA ILE A 358 15.93 1.45 11.07
C ILE A 358 15.70 1.40 9.56
N TYR A 359 15.80 0.22 8.95
CA TYR A 359 15.50 0.05 7.53
C TYR A 359 14.03 0.37 7.24
N SER A 360 13.12 -0.11 8.08
CA SER A 360 11.70 0.24 7.99
C SER A 360 11.46 1.75 8.00
N ALA A 361 12.24 2.53 8.77
CA ALA A 361 12.15 3.99 8.75
C ALA A 361 12.62 4.58 7.40
N GLY A 362 13.65 4.01 6.76
CA GLY A 362 14.07 4.36 5.40
C GLY A 362 12.97 4.08 4.38
N TRP A 363 12.38 2.88 4.46
CA TRP A 363 11.25 2.46 3.62
C TRP A 363 10.06 3.45 3.71
N GLN A 364 9.69 3.88 4.93
CA GLN A 364 8.59 4.83 5.15
C GLN A 364 8.77 6.16 4.39
N LEU A 365 10.00 6.66 4.29
CA LEU A 365 10.27 7.94 3.60
C LEU A 365 10.05 7.82 2.08
N PHE A 366 10.51 6.75 1.45
CA PHE A 366 10.31 6.52 0.02
C PHE A 366 8.86 6.18 -0.28
N ASP A 367 8.20 5.42 0.60
CA ASP A 367 6.80 5.07 0.45
C ASP A 367 5.87 6.29 0.55
N ALA A 368 6.20 7.27 1.39
CA ALA A 368 5.48 8.54 1.46
C ALA A 368 5.52 9.35 0.15
N ILE A 369 6.39 9.00 -0.78
CA ILE A 369 6.41 9.53 -2.15
C ILE A 369 5.62 8.63 -3.08
N SER A 370 5.92 7.33 -3.08
CA SER A 370 5.34 6.34 -4.00
C SER A 370 3.83 6.19 -3.82
N THR A 371 3.38 5.93 -2.61
CA THR A 371 1.97 5.59 -2.31
C THR A 371 0.97 6.72 -2.57
N PRO A 372 1.24 7.99 -2.21
CA PRO A 372 0.37 9.10 -2.62
C PRO A 372 0.30 9.29 -4.14
N ILE A 373 1.42 9.10 -4.87
CA ILE A 373 1.43 9.18 -6.34
C ILE A 373 0.55 8.10 -6.94
N GLN A 374 0.59 6.88 -6.43
CA GLN A 374 -0.32 5.82 -6.87
C GLN A 374 -1.79 6.25 -6.70
N GLY A 375 -2.14 6.91 -5.58
CA GLY A 375 -3.48 7.47 -5.38
C GLY A 375 -3.85 8.54 -6.40
N ILE A 376 -2.92 9.44 -6.72
CA ILE A 376 -3.09 10.48 -7.75
C ILE A 376 -3.31 9.84 -9.13
N LEU A 377 -2.46 8.90 -9.53
CA LEU A 377 -2.55 8.20 -10.81
C LEU A 377 -3.84 7.37 -10.91
N ARG A 378 -4.28 6.76 -9.80
CA ARG A 378 -5.56 6.07 -9.71
C ARG A 378 -6.73 7.04 -9.91
N GLY A 379 -6.67 8.24 -9.31
CA GLY A 379 -7.65 9.32 -9.53
C GLY A 379 -7.72 9.80 -10.97
N LEU A 380 -6.59 9.76 -11.69
CA LEU A 380 -6.45 10.04 -13.13
C LEU A 380 -6.80 8.85 -14.03
N LYS A 381 -7.16 7.68 -13.45
CA LYS A 381 -7.40 6.39 -14.14
C LYS A 381 -6.18 5.84 -14.89
N ASP A 382 -4.97 6.23 -14.49
CA ASP A 382 -3.71 5.74 -15.07
C ASP A 382 -3.13 4.58 -14.25
N THR A 383 -3.87 3.49 -14.13
CA THR A 383 -3.51 2.35 -13.28
C THR A 383 -2.67 1.31 -13.98
N ARG A 384 -2.81 1.15 -15.32
CA ARG A 384 -2.10 0.13 -16.10
C ARG A 384 -0.59 0.33 -16.08
N ILE A 385 -0.14 1.54 -16.39
CA ILE A 385 1.30 1.84 -16.41
C ILE A 385 1.84 1.85 -14.98
N SER A 386 1.08 2.38 -14.01
CA SER A 386 1.45 2.33 -12.59
C SER A 386 1.70 0.89 -12.13
N PHE A 387 0.85 -0.07 -12.51
CA PHE A 387 1.05 -1.49 -12.24
C PHE A 387 2.36 -2.03 -12.82
N ILE A 388 2.63 -1.77 -14.11
CA ILE A 388 3.86 -2.24 -14.77
C ILE A 388 5.10 -1.67 -14.06
N LEU A 389 5.09 -0.38 -13.71
CA LEU A 389 6.19 0.26 -13.01
C LEU A 389 6.40 -0.31 -11.60
N MET A 390 5.32 -0.66 -10.89
CA MET A 390 5.42 -1.35 -9.60
C MET A 390 6.03 -2.73 -9.75
N VAL A 391 5.58 -3.54 -10.72
CA VAL A 391 6.17 -4.86 -10.96
C VAL A 391 7.66 -4.74 -11.28
N LEU A 392 8.05 -3.78 -12.12
CA LEU A 392 9.46 -3.53 -12.42
C LEU A 392 10.26 -3.11 -11.19
N ALA A 393 9.71 -2.25 -10.32
CA ALA A 393 10.39 -1.80 -9.12
C ALA A 393 10.56 -2.91 -8.08
N TYR A 394 9.49 -3.66 -7.81
CA TYR A 394 9.49 -4.69 -6.76
C TYR A 394 10.10 -6.01 -7.24
N TRP A 395 9.65 -6.56 -8.37
CA TRP A 395 10.11 -7.85 -8.87
C TRP A 395 11.38 -7.74 -9.72
N GLY A 396 11.56 -6.64 -10.46
CA GLY A 396 12.77 -6.37 -11.25
C GLY A 396 13.87 -5.66 -10.48
N GLY A 397 13.55 -4.91 -9.43
CA GLY A 397 14.50 -4.15 -8.62
C GLY A 397 14.72 -4.76 -7.24
N CYS A 398 13.68 -4.78 -6.39
CA CYS A 398 13.78 -5.20 -5.00
C CYS A 398 14.29 -6.65 -4.86
N PHE A 399 13.62 -7.61 -5.46
CA PHE A 399 13.93 -9.02 -5.27
C PHE A 399 15.33 -9.40 -5.82
N PRO A 400 15.72 -9.01 -7.05
CA PRO A 400 17.08 -9.25 -7.52
C PRO A 400 18.16 -8.56 -6.68
N MET A 401 17.91 -7.33 -6.20
CA MET A 401 18.83 -6.62 -5.32
C MET A 401 18.99 -7.31 -3.97
N SER A 402 17.89 -7.79 -3.38
CA SER A 402 17.94 -8.57 -2.14
C SER A 402 18.82 -9.82 -2.30
N LEU A 403 18.61 -10.58 -3.37
CA LEU A 403 19.43 -11.78 -3.66
C LEU A 403 20.89 -11.43 -3.98
N PHE A 404 21.12 -10.34 -4.68
CA PHE A 404 22.48 -9.88 -4.97
C PHE A 404 23.22 -9.52 -3.68
N LEU A 405 22.60 -8.77 -2.79
CA LEU A 405 23.18 -8.43 -1.49
C LEU A 405 23.38 -9.67 -0.61
N ASP A 406 22.43 -10.60 -0.61
CA ASP A 406 22.49 -11.86 0.12
C ASP A 406 23.67 -12.74 -0.30
N THR A 407 23.94 -12.80 -1.62
CA THR A 407 24.96 -13.70 -2.18
C THR A 407 26.36 -13.08 -2.24
N HIS A 408 26.48 -11.75 -2.35
CA HIS A 408 27.74 -11.05 -2.58
C HIS A 408 28.24 -10.23 -1.39
N THR A 409 27.46 -10.16 -0.30
CA THR A 409 27.84 -9.42 0.91
C THR A 409 27.66 -10.30 2.16
N THR A 410 28.20 -9.84 3.27
CA THR A 410 28.06 -10.50 4.58
C THR A 410 26.90 -9.96 5.41
N LEU A 411 25.94 -9.25 4.77
CA LEU A 411 24.82 -8.60 5.44
C LEU A 411 23.79 -9.57 6.02
N GLY A 412 23.74 -10.81 5.50
CA GLY A 412 22.78 -11.81 5.99
C GLY A 412 21.32 -11.35 5.83
N ALA A 413 20.54 -11.42 6.89
CA ALA A 413 19.11 -11.06 6.89
C ALA A 413 18.84 -9.59 6.54
N ASP A 414 19.78 -8.67 6.82
CA ASP A 414 19.67 -7.24 6.50
C ASP A 414 19.55 -6.97 4.99
N SER A 415 20.11 -7.87 4.16
CA SER A 415 20.06 -7.78 2.70
C SER A 415 18.65 -7.67 2.14
N PHE A 416 17.68 -8.32 2.79
CA PHE A 416 16.27 -8.29 2.37
C PHE A 416 15.59 -6.96 2.69
N TRP A 417 15.90 -6.35 3.82
CA TRP A 417 15.41 -5.00 4.15
C TRP A 417 16.01 -3.93 3.24
N LEU A 418 17.31 -3.99 3.00
CA LEU A 418 17.98 -3.08 2.05
C LEU A 418 17.45 -3.24 0.62
N GLY A 419 17.15 -4.47 0.21
CA GLY A 419 16.49 -4.72 -1.07
C GLY A 419 15.08 -4.14 -1.14
N LEU A 420 14.30 -4.21 -0.04
CA LEU A 420 12.99 -3.54 0.07
C LEU A 420 13.12 -2.03 -0.06
N ASP A 421 14.06 -1.42 0.65
CA ASP A 421 14.34 0.03 0.56
C ASP A 421 14.70 0.44 -0.86
N PHE A 422 15.56 -0.34 -1.52
CA PHE A 422 15.93 -0.10 -2.92
C PHE A 422 14.72 -0.21 -3.85
N GLY A 423 13.88 -1.24 -3.67
CA GLY A 423 12.68 -1.44 -4.49
C GLY A 423 11.67 -0.30 -4.36
N VAL A 424 11.41 0.15 -3.12
CA VAL A 424 10.50 1.28 -2.88
C VAL A 424 11.09 2.59 -3.38
N ALA A 425 12.41 2.80 -3.26
CA ALA A 425 13.08 3.97 -3.84
C ALA A 425 12.95 3.98 -5.38
N CYS A 426 13.15 2.83 -6.04
CA CYS A 426 12.90 2.67 -7.47
C CYS A 426 11.43 2.95 -7.83
N SER A 427 10.48 2.43 -7.04
CA SER A 427 9.05 2.68 -7.22
C SER A 427 8.75 4.18 -7.11
N ALA A 428 9.24 4.85 -6.06
CA ALA A 428 9.06 6.29 -5.89
C ALA A 428 9.58 7.08 -7.09
N LEU A 429 10.77 6.75 -7.58
CA LEU A 429 11.37 7.41 -8.74
C LEU A 429 10.53 7.20 -10.01
N LEU A 430 10.19 5.96 -10.32
CA LEU A 430 9.38 5.61 -11.49
C LEU A 430 7.98 6.24 -11.45
N MET A 431 7.34 6.26 -10.27
CA MET A 431 6.05 6.89 -10.07
C MET A 431 6.11 8.41 -10.24
N VAL A 432 7.16 9.09 -9.74
CA VAL A 432 7.39 10.51 -9.99
C VAL A 432 7.51 10.80 -11.48
N PHE A 433 8.33 10.02 -12.20
CA PHE A 433 8.45 10.18 -13.66
C PHE A 433 7.13 9.98 -14.38
N ARG A 434 6.35 8.96 -13.99
CA ARG A 434 5.02 8.72 -14.59
C ARG A 434 4.06 9.87 -14.32
N LEU A 435 4.02 10.37 -13.10
CA LEU A 435 3.17 11.50 -12.73
C LEU A 435 3.51 12.75 -13.56
N LEU A 436 4.79 13.08 -13.67
CA LEU A 436 5.25 14.20 -14.49
C LEU A 436 4.90 14.03 -15.97
N TYR A 437 5.00 12.79 -16.49
CA TYR A 437 4.59 12.46 -17.85
C TYR A 437 3.10 12.73 -18.07
N VAL A 438 2.26 12.19 -17.18
CA VAL A 438 0.79 12.31 -17.29
C VAL A 438 0.36 13.77 -17.19
N GLU A 439 0.96 14.54 -16.27
CA GLU A 439 0.65 15.97 -16.10
C GLU A 439 1.02 16.79 -17.34
N ARG A 440 2.19 16.55 -17.93
CA ARG A 440 2.58 17.23 -19.18
C ARG A 440 1.63 16.92 -20.32
N LYS A 441 1.22 15.65 -20.43
CA LYS A 441 0.24 15.23 -21.45
C LYS A 441 -1.10 15.92 -21.25
N LEU A 442 -1.57 16.07 -20.03
CA LEU A 442 -2.83 16.76 -19.70
C LEU A 442 -2.75 18.26 -19.96
N ASP A 443 -1.57 18.86 -19.80
CA ASP A 443 -1.32 20.29 -20.08
C ASP A 443 -1.12 20.60 -21.58
N GLY A 444 -1.18 19.59 -22.46
CA GLY A 444 -0.89 19.74 -23.88
C GLY A 444 0.59 20.09 -24.17
N ARG A 445 1.49 19.89 -23.20
CA ARG A 445 2.92 20.17 -23.35
C ARG A 445 3.62 19.01 -24.03
N PRO A 446 4.65 19.26 -24.86
CA PRO A 446 5.40 18.19 -25.50
C PRO A 446 6.04 17.29 -24.45
N VAL A 447 5.77 16.00 -24.59
CA VAL A 447 6.31 14.97 -23.69
C VAL A 447 7.64 14.51 -24.26
N PRO A 448 8.75 14.59 -23.52
CA PRO A 448 10.00 14.01 -23.99
C PRO A 448 9.85 12.50 -24.12
N THR A 449 10.14 11.97 -25.30
CA THR A 449 10.25 10.52 -25.49
C THR A 449 11.45 9.99 -24.71
N PHE A 450 11.41 8.74 -24.28
CA PHE A 450 12.54 8.09 -23.57
C PHE A 450 13.83 8.18 -24.43
N ALA A 451 13.72 8.01 -25.74
CA ALA A 451 14.79 8.22 -26.70
C ALA A 451 15.29 9.68 -26.72
N GLY A 452 14.40 10.65 -26.54
CA GLY A 452 14.75 12.06 -26.42
C GLY A 452 15.51 12.38 -25.13
N ILE A 453 15.15 11.74 -24.02
CA ILE A 453 15.87 11.87 -22.74
C ILE A 453 17.26 11.24 -22.83
N LEU A 454 17.35 10.04 -23.40
CA LEU A 454 18.62 9.35 -23.64
C LEU A 454 19.53 10.12 -24.62
N ALA A 455 18.96 10.71 -25.67
CA ALA A 455 19.70 11.55 -26.62
C ALA A 455 20.23 12.83 -25.95
N LEU A 456 19.49 13.42 -25.03
CA LEU A 456 19.91 14.56 -24.21
C LEU A 456 21.04 14.19 -23.23
N LEU A 457 20.95 13.02 -22.59
CA LEU A 457 21.96 12.51 -21.68
C LEU A 457 23.25 12.09 -22.43
N SER A 458 23.11 11.63 -23.68
CA SER A 458 24.24 11.20 -24.52
C SER A 458 24.90 12.33 -25.33
N GLY A 459 24.51 13.59 -25.15
CA GLY A 459 25.10 14.75 -25.83
C GLY A 459 24.89 14.80 -27.35
N ARG A 460 24.03 13.95 -27.93
CA ARG A 460 23.74 13.96 -29.37
C ARG A 460 22.74 15.07 -29.71
N LYS A 461 23.21 16.03 -30.49
CA LYS A 461 22.39 17.11 -31.07
C LYS A 461 21.45 16.54 -32.16
N THR A 462 20.16 16.38 -31.85
CA THR A 462 19.13 16.27 -32.89
C THR A 462 18.17 17.44 -32.69
N ALA A 463 18.24 18.42 -33.60
CA ALA A 463 17.29 19.54 -33.62
C ALA A 463 16.06 19.17 -34.45
N PRO A 464 14.86 19.65 -34.06
CA PRO A 464 14.23 20.77 -34.74
C PRO A 464 13.57 21.81 -33.83
N ALA A 465 13.33 22.91 -34.36
CA ALA A 465 12.94 24.29 -34.01
C ALA A 465 12.05 24.60 -32.78
N ALA A 466 11.64 23.66 -31.92
CA ALA A 466 10.87 23.92 -30.71
C ALA A 466 11.74 23.91 -29.41
N VAL A 467 13.05 23.83 -29.54
CA VAL A 467 14.01 23.52 -28.46
C VAL A 467 14.58 24.78 -27.78
N SER A 468 14.43 25.99 -28.37
CA SER A 468 15.21 27.17 -27.96
C SER A 468 14.92 27.72 -26.55
N VAL A 469 13.71 27.55 -26.01
CA VAL A 469 13.39 27.99 -24.63
C VAL A 469 13.71 26.93 -23.58
N TYR A 470 13.70 25.66 -24.00
CA TYR A 470 14.02 24.51 -23.13
C TYR A 470 15.53 24.32 -22.93
N THR A 471 16.36 24.73 -23.89
CA THR A 471 17.82 24.51 -23.86
C THR A 471 18.48 25.24 -22.69
N ILE A 472 18.01 26.45 -22.32
CA ILE A 472 18.58 27.23 -21.22
C ILE A 472 18.24 26.64 -19.85
N SER A 473 17.00 26.20 -19.66
CA SER A 473 16.56 25.54 -18.42
C SER A 473 17.17 24.13 -18.27
N LEU A 474 17.31 23.42 -19.38
CA LEU A 474 17.88 22.07 -19.40
C LEU A 474 19.39 22.09 -19.22
N HIS A 475 20.11 23.06 -19.80
CA HIS A 475 21.56 23.22 -19.60
C HIS A 475 21.90 23.45 -18.12
N ARG A 476 21.05 24.17 -17.40
CA ARG A 476 21.17 24.40 -15.96
C ARG A 476 20.89 23.13 -15.14
N ASN A 477 19.96 22.30 -15.60
CA ASN A 477 19.61 21.02 -14.95
C ASN A 477 20.59 19.91 -15.30
N VAL A 478 21.16 19.90 -16.51
CA VAL A 478 22.20 18.97 -16.93
C VAL A 478 23.50 19.25 -16.16
N LYS A 479 23.91 20.51 -16.01
CA LYS A 479 25.09 20.86 -15.20
C LYS A 479 24.93 20.42 -13.74
N LYS A 480 23.72 20.49 -13.18
CA LYS A 480 23.43 19.96 -11.84
C LYS A 480 23.35 18.45 -11.78
N ALA A 481 22.89 17.79 -12.84
CA ALA A 481 22.93 16.33 -12.95
C ALA A 481 24.37 15.82 -13.10
N GLU A 482 25.23 16.55 -13.79
CA GLU A 482 26.66 16.28 -13.87
C GLU A 482 27.35 16.50 -12.52
N GLU A 483 27.00 17.55 -11.78
CA GLU A 483 27.47 17.79 -10.41
C GLU A 483 27.00 16.70 -9.44
N LEU A 484 25.76 16.22 -9.58
CA LEU A 484 25.21 15.10 -8.80
C LEU A 484 25.86 13.76 -9.19
N LEU A 485 26.16 13.56 -10.46
CA LEU A 485 26.86 12.37 -10.94
C LEU A 485 28.31 12.37 -10.48
N ALA A 486 28.97 13.51 -10.47
CA ALA A 486 30.32 13.66 -9.93
C ALA A 486 30.37 13.41 -8.42
N LEU A 487 29.39 13.92 -7.67
CA LEU A 487 29.22 13.62 -6.24
C LEU A 487 28.91 12.14 -5.99
N TRP A 488 28.12 11.52 -6.84
CA TRP A 488 27.86 10.09 -6.79
C TRP A 488 29.11 9.26 -7.04
N THR A 489 29.91 9.61 -8.05
CA THR A 489 31.17 8.93 -8.36
C THR A 489 32.19 9.12 -7.24
N GLU A 490 32.28 10.31 -6.65
CA GLU A 490 33.13 10.58 -5.48
C GLU A 490 32.67 9.79 -4.24
N MET A 491 31.36 9.63 -4.08
CA MET A 491 30.78 8.84 -2.99
C MET A 491 31.04 7.34 -3.20
N GLU A 492 30.95 6.86 -4.43
CA GLU A 492 31.24 5.46 -4.81
C GLU A 492 32.71 5.13 -4.59
N GLU A 493 33.63 6.05 -4.95
CA GLU A 493 35.07 5.92 -4.71
C GLU A 493 35.37 5.91 -3.20
N LYS A 494 34.80 6.81 -2.42
CA LYS A 494 34.93 6.81 -0.95
C LYS A 494 34.34 5.57 -0.29
N LEU A 495 33.22 5.07 -0.79
CA LEU A 495 32.60 3.83 -0.32
C LEU A 495 33.50 2.62 -0.64
N SER A 496 34.11 2.58 -1.82
CA SER A 496 35.05 1.54 -2.22
C SER A 496 36.28 1.54 -1.32
N ILE A 497 36.84 2.71 -1.01
CA ILE A 497 38.00 2.86 -0.11
C ILE A 497 37.64 2.40 1.32
N ILE A 498 36.45 2.75 1.79
CA ILE A 498 35.92 2.33 3.11
C ILE A 498 35.73 0.81 3.14
N MET A 499 35.12 0.24 2.10
CA MET A 499 34.94 -1.21 1.97
C MET A 499 36.25 -1.97 1.92
N GLN A 500 37.27 -1.41 1.25
CA GLN A 500 38.60 -1.98 1.22
C GLN A 500 39.30 -1.91 2.60
N LYS A 501 39.20 -0.80 3.30
CA LYS A 501 39.72 -0.65 4.68
C LYS A 501 39.02 -1.56 5.69
N ILE A 502 37.70 -1.76 5.57
CA ILE A 502 36.94 -2.73 6.39
C ILE A 502 37.39 -4.15 6.11
N LYS A 503 37.76 -4.47 4.86
CA LYS A 503 38.25 -5.79 4.45
C LYS A 503 39.70 -6.07 4.90
N GLU A 504 40.48 -5.01 5.10
CA GLU A 504 41.88 -5.08 5.52
C GLU A 504 42.09 -4.95 7.04
N SER A 505 41.03 -4.56 7.82
CA SER A 505 41.12 -4.40 9.26
C SER A 505 40.29 -5.47 9.97
N GLU A 506 40.95 -6.27 10.82
CA GLU A 506 40.29 -7.15 11.82
C GLU A 506 39.65 -6.37 13.00
N VAL A 507 39.26 -5.12 12.80
CA VAL A 507 38.80 -4.22 13.87
C VAL A 507 37.27 -4.13 13.87
N ASP A 508 36.72 -4.15 15.08
CA ASP A 508 35.31 -4.16 15.49
C ASP A 508 34.43 -3.20 14.66
N ILE A 509 33.62 -3.80 13.79
CA ILE A 509 32.75 -3.13 12.82
C ILE A 509 31.76 -2.15 13.46
N TYR A 510 31.45 -2.32 14.75
CA TYR A 510 30.49 -1.51 15.50
C TYR A 510 30.99 -0.11 15.83
N GLU A 511 32.28 0.09 16.08
CA GLU A 511 32.86 1.39 16.39
C GLU A 511 33.00 2.27 15.13
N GLU A 512 33.32 1.67 14.00
CA GLU A 512 33.46 2.36 12.71
C GLU A 512 32.10 2.69 12.09
N MET A 513 31.08 1.83 12.23
CA MET A 513 29.71 2.12 11.84
C MET A 513 29.08 3.29 12.62
N GLY A 514 29.40 3.44 13.91
CA GLY A 514 28.96 4.59 14.72
C GLY A 514 29.52 5.93 14.22
N ARG A 515 30.67 5.92 13.53
CA ARG A 515 31.27 7.12 12.90
C ARG A 515 30.72 7.41 11.50
N ILE A 516 30.32 6.38 10.76
CA ILE A 516 29.86 6.48 9.35
C ILE A 516 28.37 6.81 9.26
N LEU A 517 27.55 6.33 10.22
CA LEU A 517 26.11 6.56 10.23
C LEU A 517 25.70 8.05 10.25
N PRO A 518 26.34 8.93 11.06
CA PRO A 518 26.03 10.37 11.03
C PRO A 518 26.37 11.02 9.68
N ILE A 519 27.46 10.59 9.04
CA ILE A 519 27.89 11.11 7.72
C ILE A 519 26.89 10.67 6.64
N ARG A 520 26.40 9.44 6.69
CA ARG A 520 25.38 8.90 5.77
C ARG A 520 24.04 9.60 5.93
N MET A 521 23.62 9.86 7.17
CA MET A 521 22.39 10.60 7.47
C MET A 521 22.50 12.06 7.02
N SER A 522 23.64 12.73 7.22
CA SER A 522 23.88 14.09 6.74
C SER A 522 23.84 14.16 5.21
N LEU A 523 24.51 13.27 4.51
CA LEU A 523 24.53 13.22 3.03
C LEU A 523 23.16 12.90 2.43
N LEU A 524 22.39 11.99 3.05
CA LEU A 524 21.01 11.70 2.64
C LEU A 524 20.08 12.86 2.92
N THR A 525 20.29 13.59 4.03
CA THR A 525 19.50 14.78 4.39
C THR A 525 19.82 15.93 3.43
N ASP A 526 21.08 16.15 3.09
CA ASP A 526 21.52 17.19 2.14
C ASP A 526 21.04 16.88 0.72
N LEU A 527 21.09 15.62 0.28
CA LEU A 527 20.53 15.17 -1.00
C LEU A 527 19.00 15.35 -1.01
N HIS A 528 18.34 15.03 0.08
CA HIS A 528 16.88 15.17 0.25
C HIS A 528 16.46 16.64 0.26
N LEU A 529 17.16 17.50 0.99
CA LEU A 529 16.95 18.94 1.01
C LEU A 529 17.28 19.60 -0.34
N SER A 530 18.31 19.12 -1.04
CA SER A 530 18.64 19.59 -2.39
C SER A 530 17.56 19.20 -3.41
N ILE A 531 17.05 17.95 -3.37
CA ILE A 531 15.95 17.50 -4.25
C ILE A 531 14.65 18.26 -3.94
N ILE A 532 14.31 18.46 -2.67
CA ILE A 532 13.12 19.22 -2.25
C ILE A 532 13.28 20.70 -2.57
N GLY A 533 14.44 21.30 -2.30
CA GLY A 533 14.72 22.70 -2.58
C GLY A 533 14.69 23.03 -4.08
N HIS A 534 15.01 22.05 -4.94
CA HIS A 534 14.95 22.22 -6.40
C HIS A 534 13.59 21.92 -6.98
N ALA A 535 12.85 20.95 -6.43
CA ALA A 535 11.46 20.71 -6.78
C ALA A 535 10.58 21.93 -6.41
N THR A 536 10.86 22.62 -5.30
CA THR A 536 10.11 23.82 -4.89
C THR A 536 10.50 25.07 -5.67
N ARG A 537 11.77 25.27 -6.06
CA ARG A 537 12.22 26.43 -6.83
C ARG A 537 11.88 26.36 -8.33
N ALA A 538 11.70 25.17 -8.89
CA ALA A 538 11.26 25.01 -10.28
C ALA A 538 9.78 25.34 -10.50
N TYR A 539 9.01 25.63 -9.45
CA TYR A 539 7.56 25.88 -9.51
C TYR A 539 7.11 27.24 -8.97
N ILE A 540 8.01 28.21 -8.77
CA ILE A 540 7.65 29.62 -8.52
C ILE A 540 7.98 30.38 -9.80
N PRO A 541 6.96 31.03 -10.44
CA PRO A 541 7.15 31.83 -11.64
C PRO A 541 7.99 33.09 -11.37
#